data_ce79f6e383d5d5a4a7268ccd53710959
#
_entry.id   ce79f6e383d5d5a4a7268ccd53710959
#
_cell.length_a   1.000
_cell.length_b   1.000
_cell.length_c   1.000
_cell.angle_alpha   90.00
_cell.angle_beta   90.00
_cell.angle_gamma   90.00
#
_symmetry.space_group_name_H-M   'P 1'
#
loop_
_entity.id
_entity.type
_entity.pdbx_description
1 polymer ?
#
loop_
_entity_poly.entity_id
_entity_poly.type
_entity_poly.pdbx_seq_one_letter_code
_entity_poly.pdbx_strand_id
1 'polypeptide(L)'
;MNKTLKRLLLGLVALFTVTTAGAQEKIVNPDITYAGSPRNCIIGGIAVSGVEGYEDYMLTGISGLSVGQEVTVPGQEITDAVKRYWRHGLFSKVTVAADSIVGDKLYLHFYLATRPRVSVINYTGVKKSEREDLETKLGLLKGSQITPNMIDRAKTLAGNYFHDKGFNNAEITI
;
A
#
# COMPACT_ATOMS: atom_id res chain seq x y z
N MET A 1 56.33 48.41 -7.25
CA MET A 1 55.38 47.28 -6.88
C MET A 1 55.89 46.04 -7.62
N ASN A 2 56.48 45.09 -6.88
CA ASN A 2 57.26 43.97 -7.41
C ASN A 2 56.37 42.98 -8.19
N LYS A 3 56.89 42.51 -9.34
CA LYS A 3 56.19 41.51 -10.21
C LYS A 3 55.76 40.20 -9.44
N THR A 4 56.50 39.86 -8.38
CA THR A 4 56.21 38.77 -7.48
C THR A 4 54.97 39.01 -6.61
N LEU A 5 54.73 40.24 -6.15
CA LEU A 5 53.56 40.60 -5.37
C LEU A 5 52.27 40.59 -6.20
N LYS A 6 52.35 40.95 -7.50
CA LYS A 6 51.21 40.85 -8.43
C LYS A 6 50.83 39.39 -8.72
N ARG A 7 51.81 38.50 -8.81
CA ARG A 7 51.54 37.07 -9.03
C ARG A 7 50.97 36.38 -7.78
N LEU A 8 51.37 36.83 -6.58
CA LEU A 8 50.79 36.38 -5.32
C LEU A 8 49.34 36.83 -5.13
N LEU A 9 49.03 38.07 -5.54
CA LEU A 9 47.67 38.61 -5.50
C LEU A 9 46.74 37.93 -6.54
N LEU A 10 47.25 37.57 -7.73
CA LEU A 10 46.47 36.84 -8.74
C LEU A 10 46.22 35.36 -8.32
N GLY A 11 47.16 34.76 -7.55
CA GLY A 11 46.98 33.39 -7.04
C GLY A 11 45.97 33.33 -5.89
N LEU A 12 45.76 34.42 -5.13
CA LEU A 12 44.82 34.42 -4.00
C LEU A 12 43.37 34.68 -4.40
N VAL A 13 43.12 35.25 -5.60
CA VAL A 13 41.75 35.47 -6.12
C VAL A 13 41.16 34.24 -6.79
N ALA A 14 41.97 33.25 -7.15
CA ALA A 14 41.52 32.04 -7.84
C ALA A 14 41.05 30.92 -6.90
N LEU A 15 41.09 31.10 -5.55
CA LEU A 15 40.78 30.05 -4.59
C LEU A 15 39.46 30.24 -3.81
N PHE A 16 38.59 31.13 -4.26
CA PHE A 16 37.25 31.30 -3.67
C PHE A 16 36.14 31.08 -4.70
N THR A 17 36.21 29.94 -5.41
CA THR A 17 34.98 29.35 -5.90
C THR A 17 34.41 28.50 -4.76
N VAL A 18 33.72 29.16 -3.83
CA VAL A 18 32.79 28.47 -2.91
C VAL A 18 31.71 27.86 -3.78
N THR A 19 31.88 26.61 -4.14
CA THR A 19 30.75 25.79 -4.59
C THR A 19 29.78 25.70 -3.40
N THR A 20 28.81 26.62 -3.35
CA THR A 20 27.63 26.40 -2.55
C THR A 20 26.95 25.17 -3.14
N ALA A 21 27.34 23.98 -2.65
CA ALA A 21 26.50 22.82 -2.78
C ALA A 21 25.19 23.19 -2.06
N GLY A 22 24.20 23.61 -2.82
CA GLY A 22 22.89 23.91 -2.31
C GLY A 22 22.41 22.64 -1.63
N ALA A 23 22.38 22.62 -0.30
CA ALA A 23 21.73 21.55 0.45
C ALA A 23 20.29 21.55 -0.03
N GLN A 24 19.89 20.51 -0.78
CA GLN A 24 18.49 20.33 -1.18
C GLN A 24 17.66 20.19 0.10
N GLU A 25 16.70 21.06 0.27
CA GLU A 25 15.79 21.03 1.40
C GLU A 25 15.08 19.68 1.41
N LYS A 26 15.22 18.94 2.51
CA LYS A 26 14.55 17.66 2.74
C LYS A 26 13.35 17.89 3.64
N ILE A 27 12.15 17.74 3.10
CA ILE A 27 10.89 17.75 3.86
C ILE A 27 10.55 16.30 4.20
N VAL A 28 10.47 15.98 5.48
CA VAL A 28 10.09 14.63 5.97
C VAL A 28 8.62 14.66 6.35
N ASN A 29 7.88 13.60 6.00
CA ASN A 29 6.44 13.47 6.19
C ASN A 29 5.66 14.72 5.73
N PRO A 30 5.80 15.12 4.45
CA PRO A 30 5.11 16.29 3.95
C PRO A 30 3.60 16.14 4.11
N ASP A 31 2.94 17.17 4.62
CA ASP A 31 1.47 17.20 4.67
C ASP A 31 0.92 17.48 3.27
N ILE A 32 0.51 16.41 2.60
CA ILE A 32 -0.07 16.46 1.26
C ILE A 32 -1.57 16.21 1.37
N THR A 33 -2.34 17.26 1.21
CA THR A 33 -3.81 17.19 1.24
C THR A 33 -4.38 17.46 -0.14
N TYR A 34 -5.51 16.84 -0.48
CA TYR A 34 -6.23 17.11 -1.73
C TYR A 34 -6.77 18.55 -1.82
N ALA A 35 -6.85 19.25 -0.71
CA ALA A 35 -7.21 20.68 -0.64
C ALA A 35 -6.04 21.61 -0.96
N GLY A 36 -4.81 21.09 -0.98
CA GLY A 36 -3.61 21.85 -1.31
C GLY A 36 -3.42 22.06 -2.82
N SER A 37 -2.55 23.00 -3.17
CA SER A 37 -2.17 23.19 -4.57
C SER A 37 -1.37 21.99 -5.08
N PRO A 38 -1.71 21.42 -6.26
CA PRO A 38 -0.95 20.34 -6.86
C PRO A 38 0.52 20.74 -7.08
N ARG A 39 1.43 19.81 -6.80
CA ARG A 39 2.88 20.00 -7.00
C ARG A 39 3.39 18.95 -7.97
N ASN A 40 4.15 19.37 -8.96
CA ASN A 40 4.86 18.44 -9.85
C ASN A 40 6.12 17.95 -9.15
N CYS A 41 6.30 16.63 -9.12
CA CYS A 41 7.44 15.96 -8.51
C CYS A 41 7.95 14.87 -9.44
N ILE A 42 9.19 14.46 -9.22
CA ILE A 42 9.79 13.27 -9.84
C ILE A 42 9.85 12.18 -8.79
N ILE A 43 9.40 10.98 -9.11
CA ILE A 43 9.51 9.85 -8.18
C ILE A 43 10.98 9.53 -7.95
N GLY A 44 11.49 9.80 -6.74
CA GLY A 44 12.86 9.52 -6.31
C GLY A 44 13.03 8.09 -5.76
N GLY A 45 11.94 7.51 -5.25
CA GLY A 45 11.91 6.15 -4.72
C GLY A 45 10.51 5.70 -4.37
N ILE A 46 10.28 4.38 -4.40
CA ILE A 46 9.04 3.74 -4.03
C ILE A 46 9.38 2.62 -3.05
N ALA A 47 8.82 2.69 -1.85
CA ALA A 47 8.89 1.63 -0.85
C ALA A 47 7.52 0.97 -0.70
N VAL A 48 7.51 -0.32 -0.38
CA VAL A 48 6.30 -1.08 -0.07
C VAL A 48 6.54 -1.86 1.21
N SER A 49 5.54 -1.93 2.08
CA SER A 49 5.62 -2.68 3.33
C SER A 49 4.25 -3.22 3.79
N GLY A 50 4.27 -4.07 4.83
CA GLY A 50 3.08 -4.60 5.47
C GLY A 50 2.56 -5.92 4.87
N VAL A 51 3.30 -6.53 3.92
CA VAL A 51 3.02 -7.85 3.36
C VAL A 51 4.27 -8.72 3.38
N GLU A 52 4.11 -9.99 3.70
CA GLU A 52 5.18 -10.98 3.71
C GLU A 52 5.02 -11.96 2.55
N GLY A 53 6.13 -12.55 2.11
CA GLY A 53 6.14 -13.56 1.05
C GLY A 53 6.01 -13.01 -0.37
N TYR A 54 6.19 -11.71 -0.55
CA TYR A 54 6.24 -11.05 -1.85
C TYR A 54 7.53 -10.26 -2.00
N GLU A 55 8.12 -10.29 -3.18
CA GLU A 55 9.29 -9.48 -3.48
C GLU A 55 8.90 -8.02 -3.75
N ASP A 56 9.68 -7.07 -3.24
CA ASP A 56 9.38 -5.63 -3.33
C ASP A 56 9.18 -5.15 -4.77
N TYR A 57 9.96 -5.67 -5.72
CA TYR A 57 9.83 -5.30 -7.13
C TYR A 57 8.49 -5.71 -7.73
N MET A 58 7.91 -6.86 -7.28
CA MET A 58 6.59 -7.32 -7.73
C MET A 58 5.51 -6.39 -7.19
N LEU A 59 5.60 -6.06 -5.91
CA LEU A 59 4.64 -5.15 -5.27
C LEU A 59 4.72 -3.76 -5.89
N THR A 60 5.92 -3.22 -6.07
CA THR A 60 6.11 -1.92 -6.74
C THR A 60 5.56 -1.94 -8.16
N GLY A 61 5.77 -3.03 -8.91
CA GLY A 61 5.26 -3.21 -10.26
C GLY A 61 3.73 -3.10 -10.36
N ILE A 62 2.98 -3.56 -9.34
CA ILE A 62 1.52 -3.43 -9.29
C ILE A 62 1.10 -1.95 -9.29
N SER A 63 1.86 -1.05 -8.65
CA SER A 63 1.55 0.38 -8.65
C SER A 63 1.55 0.99 -10.05
N GLY A 64 2.34 0.42 -10.97
CA GLY A 64 2.58 0.96 -12.31
C GLY A 64 3.30 2.31 -12.30
N LEU A 65 3.92 2.67 -11.18
CA LEU A 65 4.78 3.83 -11.03
C LEU A 65 6.24 3.40 -11.17
N SER A 66 7.09 4.31 -11.63
CA SER A 66 8.52 4.07 -11.81
C SER A 66 9.35 5.21 -11.23
N VAL A 67 10.53 4.88 -10.70
CA VAL A 67 11.53 5.87 -10.29
C VAL A 67 11.94 6.68 -11.52
N GLY A 68 12.02 8.01 -11.37
CA GLY A 68 12.27 8.94 -12.45
C GLY A 68 11.01 9.44 -13.18
N GLN A 69 9.84 8.88 -12.91
CA GLN A 69 8.58 9.33 -13.50
C GLN A 69 8.16 10.68 -12.89
N GLU A 70 7.70 11.60 -13.75
CA GLU A 70 7.02 12.82 -13.33
C GLU A 70 5.58 12.50 -12.89
N VAL A 71 5.18 13.05 -11.75
CA VAL A 71 3.83 12.91 -11.20
C VAL A 71 3.37 14.21 -10.57
N THR A 72 2.08 14.45 -10.58
CA THR A 72 1.45 15.53 -9.83
C THR A 72 0.94 15.03 -8.50
N VAL A 73 1.21 15.73 -7.40
CA VAL A 73 0.81 15.31 -6.05
C VAL A 73 0.14 16.46 -5.29
N PRO A 74 -1.08 16.29 -4.81
CA PRO A 74 -1.97 15.16 -5.07
C PRO A 74 -2.40 15.09 -6.54
N GLY A 75 -2.55 13.88 -7.08
CA GLY A 75 -2.85 13.69 -8.51
C GLY A 75 -3.42 12.32 -8.87
N GLN A 76 -3.76 12.22 -10.16
CA GLN A 76 -4.44 11.04 -10.68
C GLN A 76 -3.52 9.82 -10.72
N GLU A 77 -2.22 10.00 -10.98
CA GLU A 77 -1.23 8.92 -11.08
C GLU A 77 -1.15 8.11 -9.78
N ILE A 78 -1.14 8.81 -8.64
CA ILE A 78 -1.12 8.19 -7.32
C ILE A 78 -2.46 7.49 -7.03
N THR A 79 -3.57 8.13 -7.38
CA THR A 79 -4.91 7.55 -7.25
C THR A 79 -5.03 6.27 -8.06
N ASP A 80 -4.52 6.26 -9.28
CA ASP A 80 -4.57 5.08 -10.15
C ASP A 80 -3.65 3.97 -9.68
N ALA A 81 -2.51 4.28 -9.09
CA ALA A 81 -1.65 3.29 -8.43
C ALA A 81 -2.40 2.59 -7.29
N VAL A 82 -3.08 3.33 -6.41
CA VAL A 82 -3.92 2.76 -5.35
C VAL A 82 -5.04 1.89 -5.92
N LYS A 83 -5.72 2.34 -6.99
CA LYS A 83 -6.77 1.55 -7.66
C LYS A 83 -6.22 0.25 -8.28
N ARG A 84 -4.97 0.24 -8.79
CA ARG A 84 -4.34 -0.98 -9.31
C ARG A 84 -4.15 -2.03 -8.21
N TYR A 85 -3.67 -1.64 -7.03
CA TYR A 85 -3.59 -2.56 -5.89
C TYR A 85 -4.96 -3.13 -5.52
N TRP A 86 -6.01 -2.31 -5.46
CA TRP A 86 -7.37 -2.78 -5.16
C TRP A 86 -7.90 -3.75 -6.21
N ARG A 87 -7.66 -3.48 -7.50
CA ARG A 87 -8.09 -4.38 -8.59
C ARG A 87 -7.41 -5.74 -8.56
N HIS A 88 -6.23 -5.83 -8.00
CA HIS A 88 -5.53 -7.11 -7.80
C HIS A 88 -6.28 -8.06 -6.86
N GLY A 89 -7.12 -7.54 -5.97
CA GLY A 89 -7.95 -8.33 -5.06
C GLY A 89 -7.18 -9.00 -3.91
N LEU A 90 -5.85 -8.90 -3.86
CA LEU A 90 -5.01 -9.53 -2.84
C LEU A 90 -5.02 -8.78 -1.50
N PHE A 91 -5.30 -7.48 -1.55
CA PHE A 91 -5.11 -6.59 -0.41
C PHE A 91 -6.44 -6.24 0.27
N SER A 92 -6.41 -6.18 1.59
CA SER A 92 -7.51 -5.72 2.45
C SER A 92 -7.35 -4.24 2.82
N LYS A 93 -6.12 -3.72 2.74
CA LYS A 93 -5.79 -2.33 3.00
C LYS A 93 -4.69 -1.87 2.04
N VAL A 94 -4.85 -0.66 1.52
CA VAL A 94 -3.87 0.04 0.70
C VAL A 94 -3.82 1.49 1.19
N THR A 95 -2.68 1.92 1.67
CA THR A 95 -2.43 3.31 2.08
C THR A 95 -1.17 3.78 1.39
N VAL A 96 -1.15 5.00 0.89
CA VAL A 96 0.03 5.63 0.32
C VAL A 96 0.39 6.84 1.16
N ALA A 97 1.68 7.01 1.44
CA ALA A 97 2.23 8.17 2.10
C ALA A 97 3.42 8.72 1.29
N ALA A 98 3.68 10.01 1.44
CA ALA A 98 4.92 10.60 1.01
C ALA A 98 5.87 10.61 2.21
N ASP A 99 6.91 9.80 2.18
CA ASP A 99 7.90 9.75 3.27
C ASP A 99 8.75 11.02 3.31
N SER A 100 9.13 11.51 2.14
CA SER A 100 9.90 12.76 2.05
C SER A 100 9.85 13.37 0.66
N ILE A 101 10.15 14.66 0.60
CA ILE A 101 10.45 15.40 -0.62
C ILE A 101 11.85 16.00 -0.48
N VAL A 102 12.73 15.75 -1.46
CA VAL A 102 14.08 16.30 -1.52
C VAL A 102 14.24 17.05 -2.84
N GLY A 103 14.16 18.37 -2.76
CA GLY A 103 14.06 19.22 -3.96
C GLY A 103 12.76 18.94 -4.72
N ASP A 104 12.85 18.37 -5.91
CA ASP A 104 11.74 17.92 -6.76
C ASP A 104 11.44 16.41 -6.65
N LYS A 105 12.27 15.67 -5.91
CA LYS A 105 12.15 14.20 -5.77
C LYS A 105 11.21 13.82 -4.65
N LEU A 106 10.17 13.07 -4.98
CA LEU A 106 9.20 12.50 -4.07
C LEU A 106 9.53 11.03 -3.76
N TYR A 107 9.57 10.68 -2.48
CA TYR A 107 9.72 9.31 -2.00
C TYR A 107 8.37 8.82 -1.48
N LEU A 108 7.83 7.81 -2.14
CA LEU A 108 6.52 7.22 -1.84
C LEU A 108 6.66 5.94 -1.03
N HIS A 109 5.74 5.74 -0.11
CA HIS A 109 5.60 4.50 0.64
C HIS A 109 4.17 3.96 0.54
N PHE A 110 4.03 2.73 0.06
CA PHE A 110 2.76 2.00 0.06
C PHE A 110 2.73 1.04 1.24
N TYR A 111 1.75 1.23 2.12
CA TYR A 111 1.45 0.32 3.22
C TYR A 111 0.31 -0.59 2.79
N LEU A 112 0.60 -1.88 2.65
CA LEU A 112 -0.34 -2.88 2.18
C LEU A 112 -0.66 -3.86 3.31
N ALA A 113 -1.87 -4.42 3.31
CA ALA A 113 -2.20 -5.59 4.11
C ALA A 113 -2.91 -6.61 3.22
N THR A 114 -2.52 -7.87 3.32
CA THR A 114 -3.18 -8.95 2.59
C THR A 114 -4.54 -9.29 3.23
N ARG A 115 -5.43 -9.89 2.45
CA ARG A 115 -6.67 -10.46 2.99
C ARG A 115 -6.34 -11.71 3.80
N PRO A 116 -6.95 -11.89 4.98
CA PRO A 116 -6.79 -13.11 5.75
C PRO A 116 -7.31 -14.31 4.94
N ARG A 117 -6.72 -15.47 5.20
CA ARG A 117 -7.11 -16.74 4.59
C ARG A 117 -7.65 -17.70 5.63
N VAL A 118 -8.58 -18.55 5.21
CA VAL A 118 -9.13 -19.60 6.05
C VAL A 118 -8.03 -20.59 6.41
N SER A 119 -7.65 -20.65 7.68
CA SER A 119 -6.71 -21.66 8.20
C SER A 119 -7.42 -22.90 8.70
N VAL A 120 -8.51 -22.71 9.47
CA VAL A 120 -9.33 -23.75 10.08
C VAL A 120 -10.78 -23.30 10.07
N ILE A 121 -11.71 -24.26 9.93
CA ILE A 121 -13.14 -24.05 10.08
C ILE A 121 -13.60 -24.91 11.22
N ASN A 122 -14.13 -24.30 12.28
CA ASN A 122 -14.70 -25.00 13.43
C ASN A 122 -16.21 -24.80 13.45
N TYR A 123 -16.93 -25.87 13.78
CA TYR A 123 -18.39 -25.88 13.93
C TYR A 123 -18.74 -26.14 15.37
N THR A 124 -19.52 -25.26 16.00
CA THR A 124 -20.00 -25.39 17.38
C THR A 124 -21.53 -25.40 17.39
N GLY A 125 -22.13 -26.13 18.35
CA GLY A 125 -23.59 -26.18 18.47
C GLY A 125 -24.30 -27.06 17.46
N VAL A 126 -23.57 -27.82 16.62
CA VAL A 126 -24.13 -28.66 15.56
C VAL A 126 -23.74 -30.13 15.75
N LYS A 127 -24.58 -31.07 15.30
CA LYS A 127 -24.29 -32.50 15.28
C LYS A 127 -23.29 -32.84 14.16
N LYS A 128 -22.64 -33.99 14.27
CA LYS A 128 -21.67 -34.46 13.29
C LYS A 128 -22.22 -34.51 11.85
N SER A 129 -23.44 -35.08 11.69
CA SER A 129 -24.11 -35.16 10.39
C SER A 129 -24.44 -33.77 9.81
N GLU A 130 -24.86 -32.85 10.67
CA GLU A 130 -25.16 -31.47 10.27
C GLU A 130 -23.89 -30.71 9.84
N ARG A 131 -22.77 -31.00 10.51
CA ARG A 131 -21.45 -30.45 10.11
C ARG A 131 -21.07 -30.91 8.72
N GLU A 132 -21.18 -32.20 8.41
CA GLU A 132 -20.84 -32.76 7.09
C GLU A 132 -21.72 -32.13 5.98
N ASP A 133 -23.03 -31.96 6.25
CA ASP A 133 -23.95 -31.26 5.36
C ASP A 133 -23.54 -29.79 5.15
N LEU A 134 -23.19 -29.09 6.23
CA LEU A 134 -22.78 -27.68 6.18
C LEU A 134 -21.44 -27.49 5.43
N GLU A 135 -20.46 -28.36 5.66
CA GLU A 135 -19.19 -28.35 4.94
C GLU A 135 -19.43 -28.40 3.42
N THR A 136 -20.32 -29.24 2.98
CA THR A 136 -20.70 -29.40 1.57
C THR A 136 -21.45 -28.15 1.05
N LYS A 137 -22.46 -27.67 1.80
CA LYS A 137 -23.31 -26.55 1.38
C LYS A 137 -22.58 -25.20 1.38
N LEU A 138 -21.74 -24.95 2.39
CA LEU A 138 -21.00 -23.70 2.51
C LEU A 138 -19.86 -23.59 1.51
N GLY A 139 -19.26 -24.72 1.12
CA GLY A 139 -18.16 -24.76 0.16
C GLY A 139 -16.95 -23.94 0.59
N LEU A 140 -16.74 -23.75 1.89
CA LEU A 140 -15.60 -23.03 2.44
C LEU A 140 -14.36 -23.91 2.37
N LEU A 141 -13.31 -23.41 1.75
CA LEU A 141 -12.06 -24.15 1.59
C LEU A 141 -10.94 -23.53 2.42
N LYS A 142 -10.14 -24.38 3.07
CA LYS A 142 -8.88 -23.94 3.68
C LYS A 142 -8.00 -23.29 2.64
N GLY A 143 -7.39 -22.14 2.99
CA GLY A 143 -6.55 -21.32 2.09
C GLY A 143 -7.31 -20.29 1.26
N SER A 144 -8.65 -20.35 1.18
CA SER A 144 -9.44 -19.31 0.49
C SER A 144 -9.37 -17.98 1.24
N GLN A 145 -9.44 -16.87 0.50
CA GLN A 145 -9.47 -15.53 1.09
C GLN A 145 -10.77 -15.28 1.83
N ILE A 146 -10.68 -14.69 3.02
CA ILE A 146 -11.85 -14.27 3.78
C ILE A 146 -12.30 -12.89 3.28
N THR A 147 -13.54 -12.83 2.79
CA THR A 147 -14.16 -11.58 2.34
C THR A 147 -15.49 -11.38 3.07
N PRO A 148 -15.95 -10.12 3.25
CA PRO A 148 -17.29 -9.88 3.84
C PRO A 148 -18.40 -10.64 3.12
N ASN A 149 -18.40 -10.64 1.80
CA ASN A 149 -19.37 -11.36 0.99
C ASN A 149 -19.37 -12.87 1.26
N MET A 150 -18.18 -13.49 1.46
CA MET A 150 -18.07 -14.90 1.81
C MET A 150 -18.69 -15.20 3.18
N ILE A 151 -18.48 -14.32 4.16
CA ILE A 151 -19.06 -14.44 5.51
C ILE A 151 -20.59 -14.32 5.45
N ASP A 152 -21.12 -13.29 4.76
CA ASP A 152 -22.54 -13.04 4.63
C ASP A 152 -23.25 -14.19 3.89
N ARG A 153 -22.64 -14.68 2.81
CA ARG A 153 -23.13 -15.86 2.09
C ARG A 153 -23.14 -17.10 2.97
N ALA A 154 -22.08 -17.33 3.74
CA ALA A 154 -22.00 -18.47 4.64
C ALA A 154 -23.09 -18.40 5.73
N LYS A 155 -23.33 -17.23 6.31
CA LYS A 155 -24.43 -17.02 7.27
C LYS A 155 -25.78 -17.32 6.65
N THR A 156 -26.04 -16.80 5.46
CA THR A 156 -27.31 -17.03 4.75
C THR A 156 -27.53 -18.49 4.45
N LEU A 157 -26.52 -19.18 3.93
CA LEU A 157 -26.63 -20.61 3.59
C LEU A 157 -26.83 -21.48 4.83
N ALA A 158 -26.12 -21.19 5.93
CA ALA A 158 -26.30 -21.91 7.18
C ALA A 158 -27.70 -21.65 7.80
N GLY A 159 -28.15 -20.39 7.79
CA GLY A 159 -29.49 -20.02 8.26
C GLY A 159 -30.58 -20.74 7.49
N ASN A 160 -30.53 -20.75 6.17
CA ASN A 160 -31.48 -21.46 5.32
C ASN A 160 -31.47 -22.98 5.61
N TYR A 161 -30.28 -23.57 5.77
CA TYR A 161 -30.16 -24.99 6.11
C TYR A 161 -30.90 -25.36 7.41
N PHE A 162 -30.75 -24.54 8.46
CA PHE A 162 -31.43 -24.82 9.74
C PHE A 162 -32.92 -24.49 9.68
N HIS A 163 -33.30 -23.43 8.94
CA HIS A 163 -34.70 -23.11 8.70
C HIS A 163 -35.45 -24.29 8.00
N ASP A 164 -34.83 -24.85 6.95
CA ASP A 164 -35.39 -26.01 6.21
C ASP A 164 -35.52 -27.23 7.09
N LYS A 165 -34.73 -27.37 8.15
CA LYS A 165 -34.84 -28.42 9.19
C LYS A 165 -35.84 -28.08 10.32
N GLY A 166 -36.54 -26.96 10.24
CA GLY A 166 -37.54 -26.52 11.20
C GLY A 166 -37.02 -25.70 12.38
N PHE A 167 -35.73 -25.31 12.35
CA PHE A 167 -35.13 -24.44 13.38
C PHE A 167 -35.31 -22.95 13.02
N ASN A 168 -36.56 -22.46 13.12
CA ASN A 168 -36.90 -21.10 12.69
C ASN A 168 -36.21 -19.98 13.48
N ASN A 169 -35.70 -20.27 14.69
CA ASN A 169 -35.00 -19.31 15.55
C ASN A 169 -33.50 -19.59 15.66
N ALA A 170 -32.91 -20.30 14.70
CA ALA A 170 -31.47 -20.54 14.69
C ALA A 170 -30.68 -19.24 14.46
N GLU A 171 -29.81 -18.90 15.39
CA GLU A 171 -28.91 -17.79 15.28
C GLU A 171 -27.53 -18.27 14.75
N ILE A 172 -27.09 -17.72 13.65
CA ILE A 172 -25.83 -18.08 13.02
C ILE A 172 -24.81 -16.94 13.26
N THR A 173 -23.76 -17.25 14.00
CA THR A 173 -22.61 -16.36 14.23
C THR A 173 -21.38 -16.91 13.52
N ILE A 174 -20.66 -16.07 12.80
CA ILE A 174 -19.39 -16.41 12.14
C ILE A 174 -18.35 -15.39 12.52
#